data_eee6aeef3514de1af8be95af9c1e457e
#
_entry.id   eee6aeef3514de1af8be95af9c1e457e
#
_cell.length_a   1.000
_cell.length_b   1.000
_cell.length_c   1.000
_cell.angle_alpha   90.00
_cell.angle_beta   90.00
_cell.angle_gamma   90.00
#
_symmetry.space_group_name_H-M   'P 1'
#
loop_
_entity.id
_entity.type
_entity.pdbx_description
1 polymer ?
#
loop_
_entity_poly.entity_id
_entity_poly.type
_entity_poly.pdbx_seq_one_letter_code
_entity_poly.pdbx_strand_id
1 'polypeptide(L)'
;MWVTLVHAGAVARVSVTGEVSTYAVGEDTRPSIITAGPDGALWFSRAGDDRIGRITTAGELSSFELPEGSAPFGITAGPDGALWFTTMSSGEIGRIDTDGEITTAATVGGMPSMITTGPDGALWFTLNESGAVGRLTVDGSLKVRELPTAAAGPVGIAATHDDAVWFTEIRADKIGRIPVNDAIQELDLPGKPHAVVADPTDGVWVSLWGADQIARISGDGDVVTIDLPPGSEPHGLAIGPDGACWVALECGFVLKMPT
;
A
#
# COMPACT_ATOMS: atom_id res chain seq x y z
N MET A 1 -4.34 -15.61 2.58
CA MET A 1 -4.08 -14.31 1.91
C MET A 1 -5.42 -13.71 1.47
N TRP A 2 -5.58 -12.40 1.55
CA TRP A 2 -6.72 -11.68 1.01
C TRP A 2 -6.25 -10.74 -0.11
N VAL A 3 -7.07 -10.64 -1.16
CA VAL A 3 -6.75 -9.90 -2.40
C VAL A 3 -7.98 -9.12 -2.84
N THR A 4 -7.80 -7.91 -3.30
CA THR A 4 -8.82 -7.12 -3.98
C THR A 4 -8.87 -7.47 -5.48
N LEU A 5 -10.06 -7.60 -6.01
CA LEU A 5 -10.30 -7.83 -7.45
C LEU A 5 -10.94 -6.56 -8.03
N VAL A 6 -10.08 -5.59 -8.36
CA VAL A 6 -10.47 -4.20 -8.71
C VAL A 6 -11.55 -4.15 -9.79
N HIS A 7 -11.33 -4.86 -10.90
CA HIS A 7 -12.25 -4.86 -12.04
C HIS A 7 -13.49 -5.74 -11.85
N ALA A 8 -13.41 -6.71 -10.94
CA ALA A 8 -14.52 -7.60 -10.63
C ALA A 8 -15.43 -7.06 -9.51
N GLY A 9 -15.07 -5.94 -8.87
CA GLY A 9 -15.80 -5.40 -7.74
C GLY A 9 -15.94 -6.41 -6.59
N ALA A 10 -14.86 -7.11 -6.26
CA ALA A 10 -14.87 -8.19 -5.29
C ALA A 10 -13.60 -8.23 -4.44
N VAL A 11 -13.66 -8.99 -3.34
CA VAL A 11 -12.51 -9.37 -2.52
C VAL A 11 -12.39 -10.88 -2.55
N ALA A 12 -11.20 -11.44 -2.66
CA ALA A 12 -10.97 -12.87 -2.62
C ALA A 12 -10.06 -13.27 -1.46
N ARG A 13 -10.35 -14.43 -0.90
CA ARG A 13 -9.50 -15.13 0.07
C ARG A 13 -8.84 -16.32 -0.62
N VAL A 14 -7.51 -16.37 -0.55
CA VAL A 14 -6.72 -17.50 -1.05
C VAL A 14 -6.16 -18.26 0.16
N SER A 15 -6.47 -19.55 0.27
CA SER A 15 -5.95 -20.43 1.31
C SER A 15 -4.48 -20.79 1.05
N VAL A 16 -3.81 -21.37 2.03
CA VAL A 16 -2.45 -21.90 1.86
C VAL A 16 -2.35 -23.08 0.90
N THR A 17 -3.50 -23.74 0.61
CA THR A 17 -3.63 -24.82 -0.38
C THR A 17 -4.03 -24.33 -1.77
N GLY A 18 -4.21 -23.01 -1.95
CA GLY A 18 -4.60 -22.39 -3.22
C GLY A 18 -6.11 -22.36 -3.48
N GLU A 19 -6.96 -22.76 -2.50
CA GLU A 19 -8.41 -22.61 -2.64
C GLU A 19 -8.80 -21.13 -2.60
N VAL A 20 -9.65 -20.71 -3.55
CA VAL A 20 -10.11 -19.33 -3.68
C VAL A 20 -11.59 -19.22 -3.29
N SER A 21 -11.89 -18.30 -2.39
CA SER A 21 -13.26 -17.90 -2.05
C SER A 21 -13.43 -16.43 -2.42
N THR A 22 -14.46 -16.09 -3.20
CA THR A 22 -14.72 -14.72 -3.67
C THR A 22 -15.96 -14.14 -3.00
N TYR A 23 -15.89 -12.88 -2.61
CA TYR A 23 -16.94 -12.11 -1.96
C TYR A 23 -17.25 -10.88 -2.82
N ALA A 24 -18.45 -10.82 -3.40
CA ALA A 24 -18.87 -9.68 -4.21
C ALA A 24 -19.07 -8.44 -3.33
N VAL A 25 -18.40 -7.35 -3.67
CA VAL A 25 -18.52 -6.03 -3.01
C VAL A 25 -19.55 -5.17 -3.75
N GLY A 26 -19.59 -5.23 -5.06
CA GLY A 26 -20.49 -4.50 -5.94
C GLY A 26 -19.83 -4.12 -7.26
N GLU A 27 -20.64 -3.92 -8.29
CA GLU A 27 -20.16 -3.40 -9.58
C GLU A 27 -19.58 -1.99 -9.40
N ASP A 28 -18.56 -1.66 -10.17
CA ASP A 28 -17.90 -0.33 -10.19
C ASP A 28 -17.29 0.16 -8.86
N THR A 29 -17.29 -0.66 -7.81
CA THR A 29 -16.76 -0.26 -6.49
C THR A 29 -15.24 -0.11 -6.45
N ARG A 30 -14.50 -0.75 -7.36
CA ARG A 30 -13.04 -0.71 -7.51
C ARG A 30 -12.30 -0.87 -6.17
N PRO A 31 -12.46 -2.00 -5.47
CA PRO A 31 -11.72 -2.25 -4.24
C PRO A 31 -10.22 -2.29 -4.57
N SER A 32 -9.41 -1.46 -3.88
CA SER A 32 -7.99 -1.25 -4.25
C SER A 32 -7.04 -1.86 -3.23
N ILE A 33 -6.77 -1.19 -2.13
CA ILE A 33 -5.83 -1.67 -1.12
C ILE A 33 -6.60 -2.33 0.03
N ILE A 34 -6.07 -3.45 0.54
CA ILE A 34 -6.65 -4.20 1.66
C ILE A 34 -5.60 -4.41 2.75
N THR A 35 -5.99 -4.24 4.00
CA THR A 35 -5.15 -4.42 5.18
C THR A 35 -5.89 -5.12 6.30
N ALA A 36 -5.15 -5.72 7.24
CA ALA A 36 -5.72 -6.24 8.47
C ALA A 36 -6.04 -5.09 9.44
N GLY A 37 -7.25 -5.07 9.98
CA GLY A 37 -7.64 -4.12 11.00
C GLY A 37 -7.35 -4.60 12.42
N PRO A 38 -7.35 -3.68 13.40
CA PRO A 38 -7.11 -4.01 14.80
C PRO A 38 -8.25 -4.83 15.42
N ASP A 39 -9.40 -4.89 14.79
CA ASP A 39 -10.58 -5.68 15.15
C ASP A 39 -10.58 -7.12 14.58
N GLY A 40 -9.48 -7.52 13.92
CA GLY A 40 -9.33 -8.83 13.30
C GLY A 40 -10.08 -9.02 11.98
N ALA A 41 -10.75 -7.98 11.46
CA ALA A 41 -11.32 -7.95 10.11
C ALA A 41 -10.31 -7.41 9.10
N LEU A 42 -10.65 -7.53 7.81
CA LEU A 42 -9.92 -6.87 6.73
C LEU A 42 -10.66 -5.59 6.36
N TRP A 43 -9.90 -4.53 6.13
CA TRP A 43 -10.38 -3.23 5.73
C TRP A 43 -9.81 -2.86 4.37
N PHE A 44 -10.60 -2.29 3.49
CA PHE A 44 -10.17 -1.99 2.13
C PHE A 44 -10.81 -0.70 1.59
N SER A 45 -10.06 -0.01 0.75
CA SER A 45 -10.52 1.18 0.04
C SER A 45 -11.37 0.80 -1.17
N ARG A 46 -12.40 1.59 -1.46
CA ARG A 46 -13.32 1.46 -2.61
C ARG A 46 -13.33 2.78 -3.38
N ALA A 47 -12.39 2.91 -4.32
CA ALA A 47 -12.19 4.16 -5.07
C ALA A 47 -13.33 4.47 -6.06
N GLY A 48 -14.13 3.48 -6.44
CA GLY A 48 -15.19 3.64 -7.42
C GLY A 48 -16.49 4.19 -6.87
N ASP A 49 -16.73 4.10 -5.56
CA ASP A 49 -17.96 4.51 -4.92
C ASP A 49 -17.76 5.26 -3.58
N ASP A 50 -16.56 5.81 -3.39
CA ASP A 50 -16.20 6.66 -2.25
C ASP A 50 -16.53 6.02 -0.89
N ARG A 51 -16.06 4.78 -0.67
CA ARG A 51 -16.31 4.06 0.58
C ARG A 51 -15.05 3.41 1.15
N ILE A 52 -15.05 3.17 2.44
CA ILE A 52 -14.18 2.19 3.08
C ILE A 52 -14.99 0.91 3.29
N GLY A 53 -14.49 -0.21 2.79
CA GLY A 53 -15.08 -1.53 2.97
C GLY A 53 -14.43 -2.28 4.13
N ARG A 54 -15.20 -3.17 4.77
CA ARG A 54 -14.75 -4.07 5.83
C ARG A 54 -15.31 -5.45 5.57
N ILE A 55 -14.48 -6.48 5.72
CA ILE A 55 -14.90 -7.88 5.63
C ILE A 55 -14.35 -8.67 6.81
N THR A 56 -15.21 -9.42 7.50
CA THR A 56 -14.75 -10.33 8.54
C THR A 56 -14.07 -11.56 7.93
N THR A 57 -13.29 -12.30 8.71
CA THR A 57 -12.70 -13.58 8.26
C THR A 57 -13.74 -14.66 7.95
N ALA A 58 -15.00 -14.47 8.41
CA ALA A 58 -16.16 -15.30 8.06
C ALA A 58 -16.83 -14.88 6.74
N GLY A 59 -16.44 -13.72 6.16
CA GLY A 59 -16.99 -13.24 4.88
C GLY A 59 -18.14 -12.23 5.01
N GLU A 60 -18.41 -11.71 6.21
CA GLU A 60 -19.43 -10.69 6.43
C GLU A 60 -18.93 -9.32 6.01
N LEU A 61 -19.62 -8.68 5.05
CA LEU A 61 -19.28 -7.40 4.46
C LEU A 61 -20.02 -6.25 5.14
N SER A 62 -19.32 -5.15 5.35
CA SER A 62 -19.87 -3.84 5.71
C SER A 62 -19.11 -2.72 5.00
N SER A 63 -19.66 -1.51 4.97
CA SER A 63 -19.00 -0.35 4.34
C SER A 63 -19.43 0.97 4.96
N PHE A 64 -18.56 1.98 4.85
CA PHE A 64 -18.70 3.31 5.43
C PHE A 64 -18.53 4.35 4.32
N GLU A 65 -19.44 5.31 4.27
CA GLU A 65 -19.47 6.34 3.23
C GLU A 65 -18.47 7.45 3.52
N LEU A 66 -17.78 7.89 2.47
CA LEU A 66 -16.95 9.09 2.44
C LEU A 66 -17.67 10.18 1.63
N PRO A 67 -17.24 11.45 1.74
CA PRO A 67 -17.73 12.49 0.85
C PRO A 67 -17.53 12.13 -0.63
N GLU A 68 -18.49 12.52 -1.47
CA GLU A 68 -18.42 12.30 -2.94
C GLU A 68 -17.16 12.89 -3.54
N GLY A 69 -16.48 12.12 -4.40
CA GLY A 69 -15.24 12.50 -5.04
C GLY A 69 -14.00 12.32 -4.19
N SER A 70 -14.07 11.62 -3.06
CA SER A 70 -12.90 11.33 -2.21
C SER A 70 -11.87 10.43 -2.89
N ALA A 71 -12.32 9.39 -3.60
CA ALA A 71 -11.48 8.35 -4.22
C ALA A 71 -10.45 7.77 -3.23
N PRO A 72 -10.88 7.02 -2.18
CA PRO A 72 -9.95 6.43 -1.23
C PRO A 72 -9.05 5.39 -1.90
N PHE A 73 -7.75 5.35 -1.51
CA PHE A 73 -6.77 4.45 -2.12
C PHE A 73 -5.93 3.69 -1.11
N GLY A 74 -4.91 4.28 -0.51
CA GLY A 74 -4.10 3.64 0.53
C GLY A 74 -4.87 3.48 1.84
N ILE A 75 -4.68 2.37 2.54
CA ILE A 75 -5.25 2.14 3.87
C ILE A 75 -4.30 1.30 4.71
N THR A 76 -4.14 1.65 5.98
CA THR A 76 -3.27 0.96 6.95
C THR A 76 -3.88 1.00 8.35
N ALA A 77 -3.51 0.04 9.19
CA ALA A 77 -3.77 0.12 10.62
C ALA A 77 -2.84 1.16 11.26
N GLY A 78 -3.41 2.09 12.00
CA GLY A 78 -2.67 3.12 12.73
C GLY A 78 -2.21 2.66 14.11
N PRO A 79 -1.29 3.40 14.75
CA PRO A 79 -0.77 3.08 16.06
C PRO A 79 -1.77 3.33 17.20
N ASP A 80 -2.86 4.02 16.90
CA ASP A 80 -3.95 4.41 17.82
C ASP A 80 -5.14 3.44 17.79
N GLY A 81 -5.00 2.29 17.12
CA GLY A 81 -6.05 1.27 17.01
C GLY A 81 -7.17 1.63 16.03
N ALA A 82 -6.97 2.61 15.16
CA ALA A 82 -7.86 2.95 14.05
C ALA A 82 -7.23 2.57 12.69
N LEU A 83 -8.01 2.70 11.62
CA LEU A 83 -7.50 2.65 10.25
C LEU A 83 -7.25 4.08 9.77
N TRP A 84 -6.19 4.26 9.00
CA TRP A 84 -5.82 5.52 8.35
C TRP A 84 -5.77 5.31 6.85
N PHE A 85 -6.32 6.24 6.08
CA PHE A 85 -6.45 6.10 4.65
C PHE A 85 -6.17 7.41 3.91
N THR A 86 -5.80 7.29 2.65
CA THR A 86 -5.61 8.41 1.73
C THR A 86 -6.83 8.57 0.85
N THR A 87 -7.15 9.81 0.48
CA THR A 87 -8.17 10.14 -0.53
C THR A 87 -7.49 10.89 -1.67
N MET A 88 -7.32 10.22 -2.83
CA MET A 88 -6.50 10.72 -3.93
C MET A 88 -7.05 12.01 -4.54
N SER A 89 -8.38 12.10 -4.72
CA SER A 89 -9.00 13.23 -5.41
C SER A 89 -9.22 14.42 -4.49
N SER A 90 -9.62 14.21 -3.23
CA SER A 90 -9.78 15.32 -2.26
C SER A 90 -8.46 15.75 -1.61
N GLY A 91 -7.40 14.95 -1.74
CA GLY A 91 -6.08 15.30 -1.21
C GLY A 91 -6.00 15.28 0.31
N GLU A 92 -6.64 14.30 0.96
CA GLU A 92 -6.75 14.24 2.41
C GLU A 92 -6.21 12.93 2.99
N ILE A 93 -5.86 12.97 4.26
CA ILE A 93 -5.63 11.80 5.09
C ILE A 93 -6.83 11.67 6.03
N GLY A 94 -7.55 10.56 5.90
CA GLY A 94 -8.69 10.22 6.73
C GLY A 94 -8.34 9.18 7.79
N ARG A 95 -9.13 9.17 8.86
CA ARG A 95 -9.08 8.19 9.95
C ARG A 95 -10.48 7.62 10.15
N ILE A 96 -10.56 6.31 10.32
CA ILE A 96 -11.80 5.59 10.65
C ILE A 96 -11.51 4.63 11.80
N ASP A 97 -12.31 4.66 12.85
CA ASP A 97 -12.22 3.68 13.93
C ASP A 97 -12.97 2.38 13.58
N THR A 98 -12.88 1.38 14.43
CA THR A 98 -13.51 0.08 14.20
C THR A 98 -15.03 0.10 14.32
N ASP A 99 -15.61 1.15 14.88
CA ASP A 99 -17.06 1.38 14.98
C ASP A 99 -17.60 2.14 13.75
N GLY A 100 -16.70 2.68 12.91
CA GLY A 100 -17.04 3.35 11.65
C GLY A 100 -17.09 4.87 11.75
N GLU A 101 -16.64 5.47 12.85
CA GLU A 101 -16.54 6.93 12.99
C GLU A 101 -15.38 7.46 12.14
N ILE A 102 -15.71 8.32 11.17
CA ILE A 102 -14.76 8.88 10.21
C ILE A 102 -14.42 10.32 10.56
N THR A 103 -13.14 10.65 10.48
CA THR A 103 -12.61 12.02 10.64
C THR A 103 -11.57 12.33 9.58
N THR A 104 -11.55 13.58 9.08
CA THR A 104 -10.41 14.08 8.28
C THR A 104 -9.32 14.53 9.23
N ALA A 105 -8.16 13.89 9.14
CA ALA A 105 -7.01 14.18 10.00
C ALA A 105 -6.14 15.31 9.45
N ALA A 106 -5.96 15.39 8.12
CA ALA A 106 -5.20 16.44 7.46
C ALA A 106 -5.60 16.59 6.00
N THR A 107 -5.54 17.83 5.48
CA THR A 107 -5.55 18.12 4.04
C THR A 107 -4.11 18.35 3.59
N VAL A 108 -3.63 17.52 2.66
CA VAL A 108 -2.23 17.48 2.23
C VAL A 108 -2.03 17.85 0.78
N GLY A 109 -3.07 17.76 -0.06
CA GLY A 109 -2.98 17.96 -1.50
C GLY A 109 -2.09 16.91 -2.19
N GLY A 110 -1.63 17.20 -3.41
CA GLY A 110 -0.57 16.45 -4.08
C GLY A 110 -0.84 14.99 -4.40
N MET A 111 -2.11 14.56 -4.43
CA MET A 111 -2.56 13.20 -4.72
C MET A 111 -1.93 12.15 -3.78
N PRO A 112 -2.34 12.11 -2.49
CA PRO A 112 -1.83 11.10 -1.58
C PRO A 112 -2.22 9.70 -2.07
N SER A 113 -1.21 8.81 -2.18
CA SER A 113 -1.38 7.46 -2.73
C SER A 113 -1.34 6.41 -1.61
N MET A 114 -0.22 5.75 -1.39
CA MET A 114 -0.11 4.74 -0.34
C MET A 114 0.23 5.37 1.02
N ILE A 115 -0.15 4.65 2.09
CA ILE A 115 0.07 5.06 3.48
C ILE A 115 0.51 3.83 4.31
N THR A 116 1.41 4.04 5.25
CA THR A 116 1.88 3.02 6.20
C THR A 116 2.12 3.63 7.58
N THR A 117 2.06 2.82 8.62
CA THR A 117 2.54 3.21 9.95
C THR A 117 4.04 3.02 10.01
N GLY A 118 4.77 4.10 10.27
CA GLY A 118 6.22 4.09 10.39
C GLY A 118 6.73 3.54 11.72
N PRO A 119 8.02 3.25 11.82
CA PRO A 119 8.64 2.71 13.04
C PRO A 119 8.61 3.71 14.21
N ASP A 120 8.45 5.00 13.90
CA ASP A 120 8.31 6.10 14.86
C ASP A 120 6.87 6.34 15.34
N GLY A 121 5.94 5.45 14.97
CA GLY A 121 4.52 5.54 15.31
C GLY A 121 3.77 6.67 14.59
N ALA A 122 4.34 7.27 13.55
CA ALA A 122 3.65 8.22 12.69
C ALA A 122 3.11 7.53 11.42
N LEU A 123 2.14 8.15 10.78
CA LEU A 123 1.65 7.76 9.46
C LEU A 123 2.57 8.36 8.39
N TRP A 124 3.09 7.54 7.50
CA TRP A 124 3.91 7.96 6.38
C TRP A 124 3.17 7.68 5.08
N PHE A 125 3.17 8.60 4.14
CA PHE A 125 2.40 8.48 2.89
C PHE A 125 3.13 9.15 1.72
N THR A 126 2.86 8.65 0.52
CA THR A 126 3.38 9.20 -0.72
C THR A 126 2.43 10.25 -1.28
N LEU A 127 2.99 11.32 -1.86
CA LEU A 127 2.29 12.39 -2.58
C LEU A 127 2.71 12.33 -4.05
N ASN A 128 1.96 11.59 -4.86
CA ASN A 128 2.35 11.21 -6.23
C ASN A 128 2.56 12.41 -7.16
N GLU A 129 1.64 13.38 -7.16
CA GLU A 129 1.75 14.55 -8.02
C GLU A 129 2.77 15.56 -7.51
N SER A 130 2.88 15.71 -6.20
CA SER A 130 3.84 16.65 -5.60
C SER A 130 5.28 16.15 -5.64
N GLY A 131 5.53 14.85 -5.91
CA GLY A 131 6.88 14.29 -5.81
C GLY A 131 7.43 14.39 -4.39
N ALA A 132 6.67 13.99 -3.39
CA ALA A 132 7.00 14.17 -1.99
C ALA A 132 6.55 12.97 -1.13
N VAL A 133 7.08 12.89 0.08
CA VAL A 133 6.61 11.98 1.14
C VAL A 133 6.15 12.79 2.33
N GLY A 134 4.95 12.47 2.83
CA GLY A 134 4.37 13.08 4.01
C GLY A 134 4.55 12.20 5.26
N ARG A 135 4.63 12.85 6.41
CA ARG A 135 4.63 12.25 7.75
C ARG A 135 3.62 12.99 8.62
N LEU A 136 2.67 12.25 9.17
CA LEU A 136 1.60 12.77 10.03
C LEU A 136 1.57 12.00 11.35
N THR A 137 1.71 12.67 12.46
CA THR A 137 1.53 12.04 13.78
C THR A 137 0.04 11.97 14.14
N VAL A 138 -0.34 11.08 15.04
CA VAL A 138 -1.74 10.93 15.47
C VAL A 138 -2.29 12.16 16.18
N ASP A 139 -1.43 13.03 16.71
CA ASP A 139 -1.76 14.32 17.30
C ASP A 139 -1.88 15.47 16.28
N GLY A 140 -1.72 15.17 14.97
CA GLY A 140 -1.92 16.11 13.87
C GLY A 140 -0.68 16.90 13.40
N SER A 141 0.53 16.56 13.89
CA SER A 141 1.76 17.21 13.40
C SER A 141 2.12 16.67 12.01
N LEU A 142 1.98 17.52 10.99
CA LEU A 142 2.26 17.21 9.59
C LEU A 142 3.63 17.75 9.17
N LYS A 143 4.40 16.90 8.48
CA LYS A 143 5.64 17.27 7.78
C LYS A 143 5.59 16.69 6.36
N VAL A 144 5.99 17.47 5.36
CA VAL A 144 6.13 17.04 3.97
C VAL A 144 7.58 17.26 3.54
N ARG A 145 8.15 16.28 2.85
CA ARG A 145 9.53 16.30 2.35
C ARG A 145 9.49 16.07 0.84
N GLU A 146 9.99 17.04 0.07
CA GLU A 146 10.19 16.89 -1.37
C GLU A 146 11.28 15.85 -1.65
N LEU A 147 11.09 15.09 -2.72
CA LEU A 147 12.06 14.09 -3.16
C LEU A 147 13.22 14.76 -3.91
N PRO A 148 14.44 14.21 -3.82
CA PRO A 148 15.59 14.71 -4.59
C PRO A 148 15.35 14.65 -6.10
N THR A 149 14.73 13.57 -6.59
CA THR A 149 14.35 13.46 -8.00
C THR A 149 13.00 14.13 -8.26
N ALA A 150 12.99 15.18 -9.08
CA ALA A 150 11.79 15.93 -9.43
C ALA A 150 10.81 15.05 -10.24
N ALA A 151 9.49 15.22 -9.99
CA ALA A 151 8.41 14.51 -10.68
C ALA A 151 8.52 12.97 -10.62
N ALA A 152 9.16 12.44 -9.59
CA ALA A 152 9.44 11.01 -9.40
C ALA A 152 8.18 10.15 -9.31
N GLY A 153 7.03 10.72 -8.96
CA GLY A 153 5.74 10.04 -8.88
C GLY A 153 5.74 8.92 -7.84
N PRO A 154 5.98 9.21 -6.55
CA PRO A 154 6.03 8.17 -5.52
C PRO A 154 4.66 7.49 -5.35
N VAL A 155 4.65 6.14 -5.23
CA VAL A 155 3.42 5.32 -5.11
C VAL A 155 3.45 4.43 -3.88
N GLY A 156 4.18 3.31 -3.93
CA GLY A 156 4.27 2.37 -2.82
C GLY A 156 5.06 2.93 -1.64
N ILE A 157 4.71 2.52 -0.42
CA ILE A 157 5.44 2.89 0.80
C ILE A 157 5.33 1.77 1.83
N ALA A 158 6.43 1.45 2.50
CA ALA A 158 6.50 0.45 3.55
C ALA A 158 7.51 0.84 4.63
N ALA A 159 7.22 0.49 5.87
CA ALA A 159 8.14 0.63 6.99
C ALA A 159 8.91 -0.67 7.21
N THR A 160 10.18 -0.59 7.53
CA THR A 160 11.06 -1.73 7.81
C THR A 160 11.53 -1.75 9.27
N HIS A 161 12.08 -2.89 9.70
CA HIS A 161 12.51 -3.09 11.09
C HIS A 161 13.80 -2.33 11.45
N ASP A 162 14.50 -1.78 10.47
CA ASP A 162 15.74 -1.00 10.62
C ASP A 162 15.48 0.51 10.78
N ASP A 163 14.32 0.87 11.31
CA ASP A 163 13.87 2.25 11.53
C ASP A 163 13.88 3.12 10.26
N ALA A 164 13.53 2.53 9.12
CA ALA A 164 13.42 3.23 7.84
C ALA A 164 12.04 3.08 7.21
N VAL A 165 11.74 4.01 6.30
CA VAL A 165 10.58 3.95 5.40
C VAL A 165 11.11 3.89 3.97
N TRP A 166 10.64 2.91 3.21
CA TRP A 166 10.96 2.74 1.80
C TRP A 166 9.75 3.13 0.94
N PHE A 167 10.01 3.73 -0.22
CA PHE A 167 8.95 4.12 -1.15
C PHE A 167 9.42 4.00 -2.60
N THR A 168 8.49 3.66 -3.49
CA THR A 168 8.76 3.50 -4.92
C THR A 168 8.54 4.82 -5.66
N GLU A 169 9.34 5.08 -6.70
CA GLU A 169 9.30 6.25 -7.56
C GLU A 169 9.07 5.81 -9.01
N ILE A 170 7.80 5.53 -9.35
CA ILE A 170 7.42 4.85 -10.59
C ILE A 170 7.80 5.60 -11.87
N ARG A 171 7.85 6.94 -11.82
CA ARG A 171 8.19 7.76 -12.99
C ARG A 171 9.69 7.99 -13.14
N ALA A 172 10.46 7.75 -12.09
CA ALA A 172 11.90 7.95 -12.05
C ALA A 172 12.70 6.64 -12.14
N ASP A 173 12.03 5.48 -12.16
CA ASP A 173 12.69 4.18 -12.09
C ASP A 173 13.66 4.08 -10.89
N LYS A 174 13.16 4.50 -9.71
CA LYS A 174 13.94 4.53 -8.46
C LYS A 174 13.14 3.95 -7.30
N ILE A 175 13.88 3.63 -6.25
CA ILE A 175 13.35 3.40 -4.91
C ILE A 175 14.02 4.35 -3.93
N GLY A 176 13.23 4.98 -3.07
CA GLY A 176 13.72 5.84 -2.02
C GLY A 176 13.71 5.16 -0.66
N ARG A 177 14.65 5.54 0.21
CA ARG A 177 14.75 5.13 1.61
C ARG A 177 14.90 6.36 2.49
N ILE A 178 14.10 6.43 3.53
CA ILE A 178 14.18 7.47 4.55
C ILE A 178 14.44 6.80 5.90
N PRO A 179 15.68 6.77 6.40
CA PRO A 179 15.91 6.48 7.82
C PRO A 179 15.18 7.55 8.65
N VAL A 180 14.52 7.14 9.73
CA VAL A 180 13.81 8.10 10.60
C VAL A 180 14.81 9.12 11.12
N ASN A 181 14.59 10.42 10.84
CA ASN A 181 15.45 11.57 11.17
C ASN A 181 16.70 11.76 10.29
N ASP A 182 16.82 11.12 9.14
CA ASP A 182 17.97 11.30 8.24
C ASP A 182 17.55 11.77 6.83
N ALA A 183 18.52 11.97 5.95
CA ALA A 183 18.31 12.39 4.58
C ALA A 183 17.65 11.29 3.74
N ILE A 184 16.89 11.69 2.71
CA ILE A 184 16.35 10.79 1.71
C ILE A 184 17.50 10.23 0.87
N GLN A 185 17.53 8.92 0.71
CA GLN A 185 18.44 8.19 -0.14
C GLN A 185 17.64 7.62 -1.33
N GLU A 186 18.17 7.70 -2.53
CA GLU A 186 17.55 7.14 -3.73
C GLU A 186 18.50 6.12 -4.40
N LEU A 187 17.95 5.02 -4.87
CA LEU A 187 18.66 3.98 -5.62
C LEU A 187 17.94 3.76 -6.96
N ASP A 188 18.69 3.65 -8.04
CA ASP A 188 18.15 3.33 -9.35
C ASP A 188 17.58 1.90 -9.35
N LEU A 189 16.34 1.79 -9.78
CA LEU A 189 15.58 0.54 -9.84
C LEU A 189 14.69 0.52 -11.09
N PRO A 190 15.25 0.28 -12.26
CA PRO A 190 14.51 0.33 -13.52
C PRO A 190 13.43 -0.75 -13.59
N GLY A 191 12.33 -0.46 -14.28
CA GLY A 191 11.21 -1.39 -14.43
C GLY A 191 9.91 -0.90 -13.82
N LYS A 192 9.77 0.39 -13.60
CA LYS A 192 8.58 1.03 -13.02
C LYS A 192 8.20 0.41 -11.67
N PRO A 193 9.01 0.62 -10.62
CA PRO A 193 8.72 0.09 -9.30
C PRO A 193 7.37 0.62 -8.79
N HIS A 194 6.49 -0.29 -8.35
CA HIS A 194 5.11 0.07 -7.99
C HIS A 194 4.80 -0.19 -6.51
N ALA A 195 4.69 -1.44 -6.09
CA ALA A 195 4.46 -1.77 -4.69
C ALA A 195 5.77 -2.12 -3.99
N VAL A 196 5.82 -1.86 -2.69
CA VAL A 196 6.93 -2.24 -1.81
C VAL A 196 6.36 -2.82 -0.51
N VAL A 197 7.00 -3.85 0.03
CA VAL A 197 6.68 -4.45 1.32
C VAL A 197 7.98 -4.83 2.04
N ALA A 198 8.00 -4.68 3.37
CA ALA A 198 9.16 -5.07 4.17
C ALA A 198 9.43 -6.57 4.06
N ASP A 199 10.68 -6.93 3.83
CA ASP A 199 11.13 -8.32 3.96
C ASP A 199 11.25 -8.66 5.45
N PRO A 200 10.70 -9.79 5.92
CA PRO A 200 10.78 -10.17 7.33
C PRO A 200 12.21 -10.37 7.86
N THR A 201 13.17 -10.59 6.98
CA THR A 201 14.57 -10.86 7.32
C THR A 201 15.45 -9.63 7.20
N ASP A 202 15.38 -8.92 6.07
CA ASP A 202 16.17 -7.72 5.81
C ASP A 202 15.67 -7.00 4.55
N GLY A 203 15.53 -5.67 4.61
CA GLY A 203 15.19 -4.82 3.47
C GLY A 203 13.76 -4.95 2.98
N VAL A 204 13.57 -5.01 1.65
CA VAL A 204 12.24 -4.92 1.03
C VAL A 204 12.09 -5.80 -0.20
N TRP A 205 10.85 -6.18 -0.50
CA TRP A 205 10.40 -6.70 -1.78
C TRP A 205 9.70 -5.60 -2.57
N VAL A 206 9.95 -5.53 -3.88
CA VAL A 206 9.39 -4.50 -4.77
C VAL A 206 8.85 -5.15 -6.04
N SER A 207 7.65 -4.77 -6.45
CA SER A 207 7.12 -5.14 -7.77
C SER A 207 7.64 -4.18 -8.84
N LEU A 208 8.23 -4.72 -9.92
CA LEU A 208 8.67 -3.99 -11.09
C LEU A 208 7.64 -4.19 -12.20
N TRP A 209 6.57 -3.39 -12.13
CA TRP A 209 5.36 -3.53 -12.94
C TRP A 209 5.66 -3.48 -14.46
N GLY A 210 6.53 -2.58 -14.88
CA GLY A 210 6.86 -2.41 -16.30
C GLY A 210 7.92 -3.37 -16.84
N ALA A 211 8.47 -4.27 -16.00
CA ALA A 211 9.52 -5.20 -16.38
C ALA A 211 9.12 -6.68 -16.20
N ASP A 212 7.91 -6.98 -15.71
CA ASP A 212 7.52 -8.33 -15.33
C ASP A 212 8.52 -8.99 -14.37
N GLN A 213 8.96 -8.23 -13.35
CA GLN A 213 9.96 -8.69 -12.38
C GLN A 213 9.55 -8.38 -10.94
N ILE A 214 10.13 -9.10 -10.00
CA ILE A 214 10.16 -8.75 -8.59
C ILE A 214 11.61 -8.48 -8.20
N ALA A 215 11.86 -7.38 -7.50
CA ALA A 215 13.13 -7.09 -6.86
C ALA A 215 13.09 -7.41 -5.37
N ARG A 216 14.19 -7.93 -4.85
CA ARG A 216 14.51 -8.01 -3.42
C ARG A 216 15.70 -7.12 -3.16
N ILE A 217 15.60 -6.21 -2.23
CA ILE A 217 16.62 -5.21 -1.91
C ILE A 217 16.99 -5.36 -0.44
N SER A 218 18.27 -5.61 -0.14
CA SER A 218 18.75 -5.67 1.24
C SER A 218 18.79 -4.29 1.90
N GLY A 219 18.90 -4.24 3.22
CA GLY A 219 19.08 -2.98 3.95
C GLY A 219 20.32 -2.19 3.52
N ASP A 220 21.35 -2.87 3.02
CA ASP A 220 22.59 -2.27 2.46
C ASP A 220 22.44 -1.79 1.00
N GLY A 221 21.30 -2.09 0.34
CA GLY A 221 21.00 -1.66 -1.02
C GLY A 221 21.41 -2.63 -2.13
N ASP A 222 21.77 -3.86 -1.80
CA ASP A 222 22.02 -4.91 -2.80
C ASP A 222 20.71 -5.35 -3.44
N VAL A 223 20.62 -5.35 -4.77
CA VAL A 223 19.43 -5.67 -5.56
C VAL A 223 19.54 -7.01 -6.22
N VAL A 224 18.56 -7.87 -6.02
CA VAL A 224 18.36 -9.13 -6.75
C VAL A 224 17.00 -9.10 -7.44
N THR A 225 16.96 -9.33 -8.76
CA THR A 225 15.71 -9.39 -9.52
C THR A 225 15.34 -10.83 -9.88
N ILE A 226 14.05 -11.10 -9.94
CA ILE A 226 13.46 -12.40 -10.29
C ILE A 226 12.49 -12.15 -11.44
N ASP A 227 12.74 -12.80 -12.58
CA ASP A 227 11.90 -12.72 -13.77
C ASP A 227 10.58 -13.47 -13.56
N LEU A 228 9.49 -12.87 -13.99
CA LEU A 228 8.18 -13.48 -14.09
C LEU A 228 7.84 -13.77 -15.56
N PRO A 229 6.83 -14.60 -15.83
CA PRO A 229 6.36 -14.79 -17.21
C PRO A 229 5.96 -13.45 -17.85
N PRO A 230 6.24 -13.25 -19.15
CA PRO A 230 5.84 -12.02 -19.86
C PRO A 230 4.35 -11.71 -19.75
N GLY A 231 4.00 -10.45 -19.48
CA GLY A 231 2.62 -9.99 -19.26
C GLY A 231 2.09 -10.31 -17.87
N SER A 232 2.96 -10.59 -16.90
CA SER A 232 2.59 -10.78 -15.49
C SER A 232 2.13 -9.49 -14.84
N GLU A 233 2.78 -8.37 -15.15
CA GLU A 233 2.49 -7.04 -14.61
C GLU A 233 2.28 -7.08 -13.08
N PRO A 234 3.34 -7.39 -12.30
CA PRO A 234 3.22 -7.55 -10.85
C PRO A 234 2.81 -6.23 -10.19
N HIS A 235 1.76 -6.26 -9.38
CA HIS A 235 1.17 -5.06 -8.79
C HIS A 235 1.27 -5.05 -7.26
N GLY A 236 0.36 -5.69 -6.56
CA GLY A 236 0.32 -5.70 -5.10
C GLY A 236 1.23 -6.76 -4.47
N LEU A 237 1.85 -6.43 -3.35
CA LEU A 237 2.70 -7.32 -2.57
C LEU A 237 2.20 -7.46 -1.14
N ALA A 238 2.35 -8.63 -0.55
CA ALA A 238 2.12 -8.83 0.88
C ALA A 238 2.97 -9.99 1.42
N ILE A 239 3.36 -9.92 2.69
CA ILE A 239 4.02 -11.03 3.38
C ILE A 239 2.98 -11.94 4.02
N GLY A 240 3.06 -13.20 3.71
CA GLY A 240 2.19 -14.22 4.30
C GLY A 240 2.62 -14.59 5.74
N PRO A 241 1.76 -15.33 6.47
CA PRO A 241 2.06 -15.76 7.84
C PRO A 241 3.23 -16.74 7.92
N ASP A 242 3.66 -17.29 6.80
CA ASP A 242 4.83 -18.16 6.63
C ASP A 242 6.12 -17.39 6.25
N GLY A 243 6.05 -16.05 6.22
CA GLY A 243 7.16 -15.19 5.83
C GLY A 243 7.39 -15.07 4.32
N ALA A 244 6.63 -15.80 3.49
CA ALA A 244 6.78 -15.70 2.03
C ALA A 244 6.16 -14.43 1.47
N CYS A 245 6.77 -13.85 0.44
CA CYS A 245 6.20 -12.77 -0.33
C CYS A 245 5.13 -13.31 -1.29
N TRP A 246 3.96 -12.71 -1.30
CA TRP A 246 2.86 -12.97 -2.20
C TRP A 246 2.68 -11.80 -3.14
N VAL A 247 2.47 -12.10 -4.41
CA VAL A 247 2.41 -11.12 -5.50
C VAL A 247 1.06 -11.24 -6.20
N ALA A 248 0.33 -10.15 -6.31
CA ALA A 248 -0.84 -10.06 -7.18
C ALA A 248 -0.40 -9.62 -8.58
N LEU A 249 -0.80 -10.37 -9.61
CA LEU A 249 -0.49 -10.10 -11.00
C LEU A 249 -1.73 -9.58 -11.72
N GLU A 250 -1.60 -8.57 -12.59
CA GLU A 250 -2.73 -8.03 -13.36
C GLU A 250 -3.33 -9.05 -14.33
N CYS A 251 -2.55 -10.05 -14.75
CA CYS A 251 -3.04 -11.16 -15.56
C CYS A 251 -3.98 -12.13 -14.81
N GLY A 252 -4.35 -11.83 -13.54
CA GLY A 252 -5.37 -12.56 -12.77
C GLY A 252 -4.85 -13.70 -11.91
N PHE A 253 -3.56 -13.75 -11.62
CA PHE A 253 -2.95 -14.76 -10.75
C PHE A 253 -2.44 -14.13 -9.45
N VAL A 254 -2.32 -14.97 -8.43
CA VAL A 254 -1.56 -14.69 -7.20
C VAL A 254 -0.41 -15.67 -7.14
N LEU A 255 0.80 -15.14 -7.04
CA LEU A 255 2.03 -15.93 -7.01
C LEU A 255 2.62 -15.89 -5.59
N LYS A 256 3.09 -17.04 -5.10
CA LYS A 256 3.89 -17.13 -3.89
C LYS A 256 5.36 -17.26 -4.27
N MET A 257 6.16 -16.31 -3.83
CA MET A 257 7.61 -16.33 -4.07
C MET A 257 8.29 -17.39 -3.19
N PRO A 258 9.32 -18.06 -3.70
CA PRO A 258 10.13 -18.94 -2.86
C PRO A 258 10.83 -18.12 -1.76
N THR A 259 10.89 -18.68 -0.56
CA THR A 259 11.62 -18.12 0.59
C THR A 259 13.12 -18.34 0.49
#